data_770a0034cd7df2ee6655276af87c2e83
#
_entry.id   770a0034cd7df2ee6655276af87c2e83
#
_cell.length_a   1.000
_cell.length_b   1.000
_cell.length_c   1.000
_cell.angle_alpha   90.00
_cell.angle_beta   90.00
_cell.angle_gamma   90.00
#
_symmetry.space_group_name_H-M   'P 1'
#
loop_
_entity.id
_entity.type
_entity.pdbx_description
1 polymer ?
#
loop_
_entity_poly.entity_id
_entity_poly.type
_entity_poly.pdbx_seq_one_letter_code
_entity_poly.pdbx_strand_id
1 'polypeptide(L)'
;LLRGLRRMSVFCKTDPKARYQGYTFYFREGLCWSDINTTFLKCRIKQKSIHDVKSMSIFGVCDKVPEKYILCVINSTLISYYVDTFVNNTQTFQINDARQLPIIVPTSEQLSFCSALAKAAIAQK
;
A
#
# COMPACT_ATOMS: atom_id res chain seq x y z
N LEU A 1 -20.29 14.95 3.60
CA LEU A 1 -19.42 13.76 3.57
C LEU A 1 -18.63 13.59 4.88
N LEU A 2 -17.89 14.59 5.35
CA LEU A 2 -17.06 14.54 6.58
C LEU A 2 -17.86 14.28 7.87
N ARG A 3 -19.08 14.82 8.00
CA ARG A 3 -19.97 14.57 9.15
C ARG A 3 -20.46 13.11 9.22
N GLY A 4 -20.76 12.51 8.07
CA GLY A 4 -21.16 11.10 8.00
C GLY A 4 -20.03 10.14 8.38
N LEU A 5 -18.80 10.43 7.93
CA LEU A 5 -17.63 9.64 8.23
C LEU A 5 -17.24 9.70 9.71
N ARG A 6 -17.38 10.86 10.36
CA ARG A 6 -17.19 10.99 11.82
C ARG A 6 -18.22 10.17 12.62
N ARG A 7 -19.50 10.19 12.22
CA ARG A 7 -20.55 9.38 12.86
C ARG A 7 -20.28 7.89 12.72
N MET A 8 -19.84 7.44 11.54
CA MET A 8 -19.48 6.04 11.29
C MET A 8 -18.27 5.61 12.13
N SER A 9 -17.27 6.46 12.30
CA SER A 9 -16.10 6.16 13.15
C SER A 9 -16.47 6.02 14.63
N VAL A 10 -17.41 6.83 15.13
CA VAL A 10 -17.93 6.72 16.51
C VAL A 10 -18.70 5.43 16.67
N PHE A 11 -19.58 5.09 15.73
CA PHE A 11 -20.35 3.84 15.75
C PHE A 11 -19.41 2.62 15.75
N CYS A 12 -18.41 2.58 14.88
CA CYS A 12 -17.42 1.49 14.86
C CYS A 12 -16.62 1.35 16.15
N LYS A 13 -16.40 2.43 16.91
CA LYS A 13 -15.73 2.38 18.22
C LYS A 13 -16.60 1.80 19.32
N THR A 14 -17.91 1.97 19.24
CA THR A 14 -18.87 1.60 20.28
C THR A 14 -19.47 0.22 20.06
N ASP A 15 -19.46 -0.29 18.83
CA ASP A 15 -19.96 -1.63 18.52
C ASP A 15 -18.87 -2.69 18.77
N PRO A 16 -19.06 -3.61 19.75
CA PRO A 16 -18.09 -4.66 20.06
C PRO A 16 -17.87 -5.66 18.90
N LYS A 17 -18.75 -5.70 17.91
CA LYS A 17 -18.64 -6.55 16.71
C LYS A 17 -17.93 -5.86 15.55
N ALA A 18 -17.74 -4.56 15.61
CA ALA A 18 -17.06 -3.81 14.56
C ALA A 18 -15.55 -4.05 14.61
N ARG A 19 -14.95 -4.39 13.46
CA ARG A 19 -13.49 -4.42 13.31
C ARG A 19 -12.97 -3.00 13.13
N TYR A 20 -12.48 -2.41 14.23
CA TYR A 20 -11.93 -1.05 14.25
C TYR A 20 -10.39 -1.09 14.42
N GLN A 21 -9.73 -1.82 13.54
CA GLN A 21 -8.28 -1.99 13.58
C GLN A 21 -7.56 -0.88 12.81
N GLY A 22 -6.45 -0.38 13.37
CA GLY A 22 -5.62 0.64 12.71
C GLY A 22 -6.30 2.00 12.53
N TYR A 23 -7.29 2.33 13.32
CA TYR A 23 -8.07 3.58 13.20
C TYR A 23 -7.23 4.86 13.27
N THR A 24 -6.07 4.82 13.91
CA THR A 24 -5.12 5.93 13.97
C THR A 24 -4.53 6.29 12.61
N PHE A 25 -4.62 5.37 11.63
CA PHE A 25 -4.17 5.54 10.25
C PHE A 25 -5.32 5.83 9.26
N TYR A 26 -6.56 5.90 9.74
CA TYR A 26 -7.69 6.27 8.89
C TYR A 26 -7.54 7.69 8.37
N PHE A 27 -7.91 7.90 7.10
CA PHE A 27 -7.82 9.18 6.39
C PHE A 27 -6.39 9.71 6.19
N ARG A 28 -5.36 8.89 6.40
CA ARG A 28 -3.98 9.22 6.02
C ARG A 28 -3.72 8.80 4.58
N GLU A 29 -2.89 9.57 3.92
CA GLU A 29 -2.32 9.20 2.63
C GLU A 29 -1.22 8.16 2.81
N GLY A 30 -0.97 7.36 1.79
CA GLY A 30 0.02 6.30 1.80
C GLY A 30 -0.08 5.44 0.55
N LEU A 31 0.35 4.19 0.67
CA LEU A 31 0.23 3.19 -0.39
C LEU A 31 -0.75 2.10 0.01
N CYS A 32 -1.45 1.52 -0.95
CA CYS A 32 -2.34 0.39 -0.70
C CYS A 32 -2.34 -0.61 -1.86
N TRP A 33 -2.68 -1.84 -1.54
CA TRP A 33 -2.91 -2.90 -2.51
C TRP A 33 -4.15 -3.71 -2.15
N SER A 34 -4.64 -4.49 -3.10
CA SER A 34 -5.76 -5.41 -2.87
C SER A 34 -5.22 -6.77 -2.43
N ASP A 35 -5.94 -7.45 -1.55
CA ASP A 35 -5.61 -8.78 -1.07
C ASP A 35 -5.48 -9.81 -2.22
N ILE A 36 -6.36 -9.72 -3.22
CA ILE A 36 -6.40 -10.66 -4.33
C ILE A 36 -5.72 -10.06 -5.56
N ASN A 37 -4.75 -10.79 -6.12
CA ASN A 37 -4.03 -10.46 -7.34
C ASN A 37 -4.00 -11.68 -8.26
N THR A 38 -4.55 -11.54 -9.47
CA THR A 38 -4.68 -12.65 -10.42
C THR A 38 -3.57 -12.71 -11.46
N THR A 39 -2.79 -11.66 -11.62
CA THR A 39 -1.74 -11.55 -12.63
C THR A 39 -0.40 -11.12 -12.04
N PHE A 40 -0.35 -9.95 -11.44
CA PHE A 40 0.82 -9.38 -10.79
C PHE A 40 0.38 -8.46 -9.66
N LEU A 41 1.28 -8.23 -8.73
CA LEU A 41 1.04 -7.36 -7.59
C LEU A 41 0.81 -5.92 -8.05
N LYS A 42 -0.26 -5.30 -7.54
CA LYS A 42 -0.67 -3.93 -7.90
C LYS A 42 -0.76 -3.07 -6.65
N CYS A 43 0.19 -2.18 -6.51
CA CYS A 43 0.19 -1.16 -5.47
C CYS A 43 -0.23 0.19 -6.08
N ARG A 44 -0.96 0.99 -5.33
CA ARG A 44 -1.45 2.31 -5.73
C ARG A 44 -1.33 3.32 -4.60
N ILE A 45 -1.34 4.59 -4.94
CA ILE A 45 -1.43 5.67 -3.96
C ILE A 45 -2.81 5.63 -3.31
N LYS A 46 -2.79 5.58 -1.99
CA LYS A 46 -3.99 5.67 -1.16
C LYS A 46 -4.27 7.13 -0.84
N GLN A 47 -5.44 7.59 -1.23
CA GLN A 47 -5.96 8.89 -0.80
C GLN A 47 -6.57 8.77 0.61
N LYS A 48 -7.04 9.90 1.15
CA LYS A 48 -7.67 10.01 2.48
C LYS A 48 -8.92 9.14 2.59
N SER A 49 -8.73 7.86 2.85
CA SER A 49 -9.80 6.84 2.95
C SER A 49 -9.57 5.92 4.13
N ILE A 50 -10.57 5.11 4.44
CA ILE A 50 -10.47 4.03 5.42
C ILE A 50 -9.85 2.81 4.72
N HIS A 51 -9.01 2.07 5.41
CA HIS A 51 -8.50 0.77 4.97
C HIS A 51 -9.26 -0.36 5.66
N ASP A 52 -9.29 -1.51 5.03
CA ASP A 52 -9.95 -2.72 5.52
C ASP A 52 -9.07 -3.94 5.23
N VAL A 53 -9.49 -5.10 5.71
CA VAL A 53 -8.82 -6.41 5.53
C VAL A 53 -8.52 -6.70 4.06
N LYS A 54 -9.36 -6.24 3.14
CA LYS A 54 -9.22 -6.43 1.68
C LYS A 54 -8.45 -5.31 0.98
N SER A 55 -8.05 -4.28 1.71
CA SER A 55 -7.28 -3.14 1.19
C SER A 55 -6.19 -2.77 2.20
N MET A 56 -5.13 -3.54 2.19
CA MET A 56 -3.98 -3.32 3.06
C MET A 56 -3.23 -2.06 2.67
N SER A 57 -2.59 -1.42 3.64
CA SER A 57 -1.94 -0.13 3.43
C SER A 57 -0.60 -0.03 4.14
N ILE A 58 0.31 0.75 3.55
CA ILE A 58 1.59 1.16 4.12
C ILE A 58 1.53 2.65 4.38
N PHE A 59 2.02 3.07 5.55
CA PHE A 59 2.10 4.46 5.98
C PHE A 59 3.46 4.76 6.59
N GLY A 60 3.87 6.03 6.57
CA GLY A 60 5.02 6.50 7.33
C GLY A 60 6.35 5.94 6.85
N VAL A 61 6.57 5.92 5.53
CA VAL A 61 7.87 5.56 4.95
C VAL A 61 8.94 6.56 5.37
N CYS A 62 10.17 6.11 5.57
CA CYS A 62 11.27 6.99 5.95
C CYS A 62 11.81 7.77 4.73
N ASP A 63 12.50 8.90 5.00
CA ASP A 63 13.06 9.76 3.95
C ASP A 63 14.05 9.05 3.03
N LYS A 64 14.74 8.02 3.54
CA LYS A 64 15.69 7.21 2.75
C LYS A 64 15.01 6.31 1.73
N VAL A 65 13.72 5.98 1.95
CA VAL A 65 12.94 5.08 1.10
C VAL A 65 11.55 5.69 0.87
N PRO A 66 11.43 6.71 0.03
CA PRO A 66 10.19 7.45 -0.15
C PRO A 66 9.10 6.61 -0.83
N GLU A 67 7.84 6.97 -0.61
CA GLU A 67 6.66 6.25 -1.11
C GLU A 67 6.69 5.99 -2.62
N LYS A 68 7.15 6.95 -3.42
CA LYS A 68 7.25 6.79 -4.88
C LYS A 68 8.22 5.69 -5.29
N TYR A 69 9.31 5.53 -4.54
CA TYR A 69 10.25 4.44 -4.76
C TYR A 69 9.59 3.09 -4.43
N ILE A 70 8.96 2.97 -3.26
CA ILE A 70 8.24 1.75 -2.87
C ILE A 70 7.14 1.41 -3.87
N LEU A 71 6.41 2.42 -4.37
CA LEU A 71 5.40 2.23 -5.40
C LEU A 71 5.98 1.60 -6.67
N CYS A 72 7.12 2.08 -7.14
CA CYS A 72 7.81 1.52 -8.31
C CYS A 72 8.31 0.09 -8.06
N VAL A 73 8.93 -0.13 -6.90
CA VAL A 73 9.47 -1.46 -6.54
C VAL A 73 8.36 -2.50 -6.46
N ILE A 74 7.28 -2.22 -5.73
CA ILE A 74 6.17 -3.18 -5.57
C ILE A 74 5.48 -3.48 -6.91
N ASN A 75 5.36 -2.49 -7.80
CA ASN A 75 4.74 -2.68 -9.11
C ASN A 75 5.70 -3.26 -10.17
N SER A 76 6.94 -3.55 -9.82
CA SER A 76 7.89 -4.16 -10.76
C SER A 76 7.56 -5.63 -11.03
N THR A 77 7.86 -6.08 -12.24
CA THR A 77 7.74 -7.50 -12.60
C THR A 77 8.67 -8.38 -11.77
N LEU A 78 9.83 -7.85 -11.38
CA LEU A 78 10.79 -8.55 -10.52
C LEU A 78 10.16 -8.90 -9.16
N ILE A 79 9.50 -7.95 -8.51
CA ILE A 79 8.85 -8.19 -7.21
C ILE A 79 7.67 -9.15 -7.36
N SER A 80 6.87 -9.02 -8.41
CA SER A 80 5.79 -9.98 -8.66
C SER A 80 6.31 -11.41 -8.83
N TYR A 81 7.38 -11.58 -9.59
CA TYR A 81 8.06 -12.87 -9.75
C TYR A 81 8.65 -13.38 -8.42
N TYR A 82 9.31 -12.50 -7.66
CA TYR A 82 9.88 -12.85 -6.35
C TYR A 82 8.79 -13.34 -5.38
N VAL A 83 7.68 -12.63 -5.30
CA VAL A 83 6.55 -13.00 -4.43
C VAL A 83 5.99 -14.35 -4.84
N ASP A 84 5.71 -14.56 -6.10
CA ASP A 84 5.14 -15.80 -6.62
C ASP A 84 6.07 -17.00 -6.39
N THR A 85 7.38 -16.80 -6.53
CA THR A 85 8.35 -17.90 -6.44
C THR A 85 8.78 -18.21 -5.00
N PHE A 86 8.96 -17.20 -4.15
CA PHE A 86 9.67 -17.37 -2.87
C PHE A 86 8.83 -17.01 -1.63
N VAL A 87 7.77 -16.25 -1.78
CA VAL A 87 6.97 -15.77 -0.63
C VAL A 87 5.63 -16.45 -0.57
N ASN A 88 4.83 -16.32 -1.63
CA ASN A 88 3.47 -16.83 -1.67
C ASN A 88 2.99 -16.97 -3.12
N ASN A 89 2.79 -18.20 -3.56
CA ASN A 89 2.30 -18.52 -4.90
C ASN A 89 0.77 -18.54 -5.02
N THR A 90 0.06 -18.06 -4.00
CA THR A 90 -1.40 -17.94 -4.02
C THR A 90 -1.83 -16.59 -4.61
N GLN A 91 -3.12 -16.46 -4.91
CA GLN A 91 -3.68 -15.20 -5.40
C GLN A 91 -3.76 -14.10 -4.33
N THR A 92 -3.49 -14.42 -3.07
CA THR A 92 -3.59 -13.48 -1.96
C THR A 92 -2.22 -12.94 -1.59
N PHE A 93 -2.11 -11.63 -1.39
CA PHE A 93 -0.90 -10.96 -0.91
C PHE A 93 -1.22 -10.14 0.32
N GLN A 94 -0.77 -10.61 1.47
CA GLN A 94 -1.10 -10.06 2.79
C GLN A 94 0.06 -9.25 3.40
N ILE A 95 -0.19 -8.63 4.56
CA ILE A 95 0.81 -7.80 5.26
C ILE A 95 2.07 -8.60 5.61
N ASN A 96 1.93 -9.88 5.97
CA ASN A 96 3.09 -10.71 6.28
C ASN A 96 3.96 -11.02 5.06
N ASP A 97 3.34 -11.15 3.89
CA ASP A 97 4.05 -11.31 2.62
C ASP A 97 4.79 -10.02 2.25
N ALA A 98 4.13 -8.86 2.42
CA ALA A 98 4.74 -7.56 2.18
C ALA A 98 5.97 -7.28 3.07
N ARG A 99 6.02 -7.82 4.27
CA ARG A 99 7.18 -7.70 5.17
C ARG A 99 8.41 -8.49 4.70
N GLN A 100 8.24 -9.42 3.80
CA GLN A 100 9.31 -10.25 3.24
C GLN A 100 9.89 -9.68 1.95
N LEU A 101 9.37 -8.54 1.47
CA LEU A 101 9.88 -7.92 0.25
C LEU A 101 11.32 -7.40 0.44
N PRO A 102 12.22 -7.68 -0.50
CA PRO A 102 13.61 -7.23 -0.44
C PRO A 102 13.72 -5.75 -0.84
N ILE A 103 13.36 -4.84 0.04
CA ILE A 103 13.46 -3.41 -0.19
C ILE A 103 14.87 -2.94 0.10
N ILE A 104 15.60 -2.55 -0.95
CA ILE A 104 16.96 -2.02 -0.86
C ILE A 104 16.88 -0.50 -0.70
N VAL A 105 17.78 0.08 0.10
CA VAL A 105 17.91 1.54 0.18
C VAL A 105 18.49 2.05 -1.14
N PRO A 106 17.75 2.91 -1.88
CA PRO A 106 18.16 3.34 -3.21
C PRO A 106 19.27 4.38 -3.19
N THR A 107 20.03 4.45 -4.27
CA THR A 107 20.94 5.56 -4.53
C THR A 107 20.16 6.82 -4.97
N SER A 108 20.81 7.98 -4.96
CA SER A 108 20.19 9.24 -5.40
C SER A 108 19.73 9.19 -6.87
N GLU A 109 20.49 8.50 -7.73
CA GLU A 109 20.12 8.31 -9.14
C GLU A 109 18.87 7.43 -9.29
N GLN A 110 18.82 6.32 -8.55
CA GLN A 110 17.65 5.43 -8.52
C GLN A 110 16.41 6.15 -8.02
N LEU A 111 16.53 6.98 -6.98
CA LEU A 111 15.44 7.80 -6.47
C LEU A 111 14.92 8.79 -7.52
N SER A 112 15.83 9.46 -8.23
CA SER A 112 15.46 10.40 -9.29
C SER A 112 14.71 9.69 -10.42
N PHE A 113 15.21 8.56 -10.89
CA PHE A 113 14.59 7.75 -11.92
C PHE A 113 13.20 7.25 -11.50
N CYS A 114 13.09 6.62 -10.35
CA CYS A 114 11.79 6.12 -9.85
C CYS A 114 10.79 7.25 -9.60
N SER A 115 11.25 8.41 -9.13
CA SER A 115 10.38 9.56 -8.92
C SER A 115 9.83 10.12 -10.24
N ALA A 116 10.64 10.18 -11.29
CA ALA A 116 10.22 10.59 -12.63
C ALA A 116 9.21 9.59 -13.22
N LEU A 117 9.51 8.30 -13.12
CA LEU A 117 8.64 7.22 -13.60
C LEU A 117 7.27 7.23 -12.90
N ALA A 118 7.27 7.33 -11.57
CA ALA A 118 6.04 7.40 -10.79
C ALA A 118 5.19 8.63 -11.15
N LYS A 119 5.82 9.80 -11.33
CA LYS A 119 5.13 11.02 -11.77
C LYS A 119 4.49 10.86 -13.14
N ALA A 120 5.23 10.29 -14.10
CA ALA A 120 4.71 10.05 -15.45
C ALA A 120 3.51 9.09 -15.43
N ALA A 121 3.60 7.98 -14.68
CA ALA A 121 2.51 7.01 -14.56
C ALA A 121 1.25 7.60 -13.88
N ILE A 122 1.42 8.48 -12.89
CA ILE A 122 0.31 9.16 -12.21
C ILE A 122 -0.36 10.18 -13.12
N ALA A 123 0.41 10.87 -13.96
CA ALA A 123 -0.10 11.89 -14.88
C ALA A 123 -0.92 11.32 -16.05
N GLN A 124 -0.79 10.02 -16.35
CA GLN A 124 -1.54 9.32 -17.41
C GLN A 124 -2.96 8.89 -16.99
N LYS A 125 -3.37 9.18 -15.76
CA LYS A 125 -4.72 8.97 -15.27
C LYS A 125 -5.58 10.22 -15.51
#